data_75b6a993b27b4d56a271ff7dcc8154a3
#
_entry.id   75b6a993b27b4d56a271ff7dcc8154a3
#
_cell.length_a   1.000
_cell.length_b   1.000
_cell.length_c   1.000
_cell.angle_alpha   90.00
_cell.angle_beta   90.00
_cell.angle_gamma   90.00
#
_symmetry.space_group_name_H-M   'P 1'
#
loop_
_entity.id
_entity.type
_entity.pdbx_description
1 polymer ?
#
loop_
_entity_poly.entity_id
_entity_poly.type
_entity_poly.pdbx_seq_one_letter_code
_entity_poly.pdbx_strand_id
1 'polypeptide(L)'
;SSARPRFLLGVGDPRDIRKSIECGIDMLDCVIPTRNARHGSVWTSGDERLNLKSEIHKLSTNVIDDICDCYTCRGGFSRGFLRHQFKVGEPLAGTLASIHNIRYLQRICEGYR
;
A
#
# COMPACT_ATOMS: atom_id res chain seq x y z
N SER A 1 7.90 21.11 -15.82
CA SER A 1 8.05 21.13 -14.45
C SER A 1 8.09 22.52 -13.97
N SER A 2 7.91 22.66 -12.86
CA SER A 2 7.86 23.94 -12.25
C SER A 2 9.00 24.09 -11.28
N ALA A 3 9.36 25.31 -11.03
CA ALA A 3 10.35 25.65 -10.04
C ALA A 3 9.84 25.44 -8.62
N ARG A 4 8.60 25.04 -8.47
CA ARG A 4 7.98 24.82 -7.15
C ARG A 4 7.37 23.45 -7.08
N PRO A 5 7.22 22.89 -5.87
CA PRO A 5 6.59 21.59 -5.70
C PRO A 5 5.17 21.57 -6.23
N ARG A 6 4.79 20.45 -6.75
CA ARG A 6 3.42 20.22 -7.15
C ARG A 6 2.73 19.38 -6.09
N PHE A 7 1.48 19.69 -5.87
CA PHE A 7 0.71 19.09 -4.80
C PHE A 7 -0.57 18.51 -5.40
N LEU A 8 -0.70 17.20 -5.36
CA LEU A 8 -1.87 16.51 -5.90
C LEU A 8 -2.62 15.82 -4.79
N LEU A 9 -3.84 16.30 -4.56
CA LEU A 9 -4.71 15.68 -3.57
C LEU A 9 -5.41 14.47 -4.19
N GLY A 10 -5.51 13.41 -3.42
CA GLY A 10 -6.23 12.23 -3.86
C GLY A 10 -5.47 11.31 -4.80
N VAL A 11 -4.24 11.67 -5.15
CA VAL A 11 -3.40 10.81 -5.97
C VAL A 11 -2.76 9.78 -5.05
N GLY A 12 -3.09 8.51 -5.24
CA GLY A 12 -2.54 7.46 -4.39
C GLY A 12 -2.49 6.11 -5.05
N ASP A 13 -3.00 6.01 -6.28
CA ASP A 13 -2.86 4.80 -7.04
C ASP A 13 -1.44 4.74 -7.59
N PRO A 14 -0.74 3.57 -7.51
CA PRO A 14 0.63 3.46 -7.99
C PRO A 14 0.82 3.92 -9.43
N ARG A 15 -0.13 3.67 -10.31
CA ARG A 15 -0.03 4.08 -11.71
C ARG A 15 -0.01 5.59 -11.84
N ASP A 16 -0.86 6.27 -11.08
CA ASP A 16 -0.93 7.72 -11.10
C ASP A 16 0.33 8.33 -10.52
N ILE A 17 0.88 7.69 -9.48
CA ILE A 17 2.12 8.16 -8.86
C ILE A 17 3.28 8.05 -9.83
N ARG A 18 3.39 6.93 -10.56
CA ARG A 18 4.46 6.78 -11.56
C ARG A 18 4.34 7.85 -12.63
N LYS A 19 3.13 8.09 -13.11
CA LYS A 19 2.88 9.10 -14.12
C LYS A 19 3.20 10.51 -13.60
N SER A 20 2.83 10.77 -12.35
CA SER A 20 3.08 12.07 -11.73
C SER A 20 4.58 12.34 -11.59
N ILE A 21 5.35 11.34 -11.22
CA ILE A 21 6.81 11.48 -11.10
C ILE A 21 7.40 11.79 -12.45
N GLU A 22 6.96 11.11 -13.49
CA GLU A 22 7.42 11.36 -14.86
C GLU A 22 7.10 12.77 -15.31
N CYS A 23 6.02 13.35 -14.78
CA CYS A 23 5.62 14.71 -15.12
C CYS A 23 6.28 15.76 -14.23
N GLY A 24 7.20 15.36 -13.36
CA GLY A 24 7.95 16.30 -12.54
C GLY A 24 7.24 16.73 -11.26
N ILE A 25 6.40 15.89 -10.72
CA ILE A 25 5.76 16.15 -9.44
C ILE A 25 6.78 15.92 -8.33
N ASP A 26 7.03 16.96 -7.55
CA ASP A 26 8.04 16.89 -6.48
C ASP A 26 7.48 16.41 -5.16
N MET A 27 6.18 16.61 -4.94
CA MET A 27 5.56 16.26 -3.67
C MET A 27 4.18 15.67 -3.92
N LEU A 28 3.92 14.58 -3.26
CA LEU A 28 2.61 13.93 -3.31
C LEU A 28 2.03 13.94 -1.90
N ASP A 29 0.82 14.46 -1.79
CA ASP A 29 0.07 14.37 -0.55
C ASP A 29 -1.12 13.49 -0.82
N CYS A 30 -1.10 12.28 -0.32
CA CYS A 30 -2.20 11.39 -0.54
C CYS A 30 -2.57 10.66 0.74
N VAL A 31 -3.87 10.57 0.97
CA VAL A 31 -4.43 9.83 2.10
C VAL A 31 -4.92 8.46 1.67
N ILE A 32 -4.86 8.18 0.37
CA ILE A 32 -5.37 6.93 -0.19
C ILE A 32 -4.65 5.70 0.35
N PRO A 33 -3.30 5.71 0.54
CA PRO A 33 -2.62 4.53 1.08
C PRO A 33 -3.20 4.07 2.41
N THR A 34 -3.41 5.01 3.34
CA THR A 34 -3.92 4.66 4.65
C THR A 34 -5.42 4.43 4.63
N ARG A 35 -6.16 5.20 3.83
CA ARG A 35 -7.60 5.00 3.72
C ARG A 35 -7.92 3.63 3.12
N ASN A 36 -7.25 3.28 2.03
CA ASN A 36 -7.43 1.98 1.41
C ASN A 36 -7.06 0.85 2.37
N ALA A 37 -5.96 1.03 3.09
CA ALA A 37 -5.50 0.04 4.05
C ALA A 37 -6.51 -0.20 5.15
N ARG A 38 -7.14 0.85 5.65
CA ARG A 38 -8.16 0.71 6.70
C ARG A 38 -9.37 -0.08 6.22
N HIS A 39 -9.58 -0.11 4.91
CA HIS A 39 -10.66 -0.91 4.30
C HIS A 39 -10.17 -2.24 3.78
N GLY A 40 -8.92 -2.61 4.06
CA GLY A 40 -8.37 -3.89 3.66
C GLY A 40 -7.80 -3.94 2.26
N SER A 41 -7.72 -2.81 1.56
CA SER A 41 -7.18 -2.77 0.20
C SER A 41 -5.70 -2.45 0.23
N VAL A 42 -4.89 -3.34 -0.33
CA VAL A 42 -3.43 -3.16 -0.39
C VAL A 42 -2.94 -3.42 -1.80
N TRP A 43 -1.74 -2.94 -2.11
CA TRP A 43 -1.13 -3.16 -3.42
C TRP A 43 -0.10 -4.28 -3.35
N THR A 44 0.01 -5.01 -4.45
CA THR A 44 1.03 -6.05 -4.60
C THR A 44 1.83 -5.79 -5.86
N SER A 45 2.86 -6.59 -6.09
CA SER A 45 3.72 -6.47 -7.26
C SER A 45 2.89 -6.38 -8.54
N GLY A 46 3.30 -5.49 -9.45
CA GLY A 46 2.56 -5.24 -10.68
C GLY A 46 1.45 -4.23 -10.51
N ASP A 47 1.44 -3.51 -9.38
CA ASP A 47 0.45 -2.48 -9.07
C ASP A 47 -0.97 -3.03 -8.98
N GLU A 48 -1.10 -4.30 -8.63
CA GLU A 48 -2.40 -4.94 -8.46
C GLU A 48 -2.97 -4.66 -7.09
N ARG A 49 -4.28 -4.64 -7.00
CA ARG A 49 -4.98 -4.43 -5.73
C ARG A 49 -5.46 -5.75 -5.16
N LEU A 50 -5.31 -5.88 -3.86
CA LEU A 50 -5.70 -7.08 -3.13
C LEU A 50 -6.63 -6.67 -2.01
N ASN A 51 -7.76 -7.36 -1.88
CA ASN A 51 -8.69 -7.12 -0.78
C ASN A 51 -8.44 -8.16 0.31
N LEU A 52 -7.83 -7.71 1.41
CA LEU A 52 -7.50 -8.61 2.53
C LEU A 52 -8.72 -9.18 3.21
N LYS A 53 -9.89 -8.55 3.06
CA LYS A 53 -11.12 -9.04 3.66
C LYS A 53 -11.75 -10.20 2.89
N SER A 54 -11.25 -10.49 1.68
CA SER A 54 -11.80 -11.54 0.85
C SER A 54 -11.61 -12.91 1.47
N GLU A 55 -12.62 -13.77 1.34
CA GLU A 55 -12.57 -15.12 1.90
C GLU A 55 -11.47 -15.98 1.26
N ILE A 56 -10.99 -15.62 0.08
CA ILE A 56 -9.93 -16.40 -0.57
C ILE A 56 -8.64 -16.38 0.25
N HIS A 57 -8.49 -15.43 1.17
CA HIS A 57 -7.29 -15.33 2.00
C HIS A 57 -7.45 -16.01 3.37
N LYS A 58 -8.59 -16.60 3.64
CA LYS A 58 -8.93 -17.10 4.97
C LYS A 58 -7.86 -18.04 5.54
N LEU A 59 -7.35 -18.93 4.73
CA LEU A 59 -6.35 -19.90 5.15
C LEU A 59 -4.97 -19.62 4.56
N SER A 60 -4.78 -18.43 4.01
CA SER A 60 -3.51 -18.10 3.37
C SER A 60 -2.41 -17.88 4.40
N THR A 61 -1.27 -18.54 4.19
CA THR A 61 -0.07 -18.34 5.00
C THR A 61 0.91 -17.39 4.32
N ASN A 62 0.58 -16.90 3.13
CA ASN A 62 1.44 -16.00 2.39
C ASN A 62 1.35 -14.58 2.94
N VAL A 63 2.48 -13.86 2.88
CA VAL A 63 2.46 -12.42 3.18
C VAL A 63 1.82 -11.67 2.01
N ILE A 64 1.60 -10.35 2.18
CA ILE A 64 0.97 -9.57 1.12
C ILE A 64 1.80 -9.62 -0.16
N ASP A 65 3.11 -9.45 -0.05
CA ASP A 65 4.01 -9.43 -1.20
C ASP A 65 5.38 -9.95 -0.78
N ASP A 66 5.83 -11.02 -1.41
CA ASP A 66 7.08 -11.69 -1.04
C ASP A 66 8.31 -10.81 -1.28
N ILE A 67 8.24 -9.89 -2.23
CA ILE A 67 9.39 -9.03 -2.54
C ILE A 67 9.36 -7.72 -1.78
N CYS A 68 8.30 -7.46 -1.01
CA CYS A 68 8.19 -6.23 -0.23
C CYS A 68 9.04 -6.35 1.03
N ASP A 69 9.74 -5.26 1.37
CA ASP A 69 10.59 -5.20 2.54
C ASP A 69 9.96 -4.46 3.71
N CYS A 70 8.65 -4.20 3.66
CA CYS A 70 7.98 -3.50 4.75
C CYS A 70 7.92 -4.36 6.01
N TYR A 71 7.69 -3.71 7.14
CA TYR A 71 7.57 -4.41 8.42
C TYR A 71 6.54 -5.55 8.36
N THR A 72 5.40 -5.30 7.73
CA THR A 72 4.31 -6.27 7.65
C THR A 72 4.72 -7.52 6.88
N CYS A 73 5.33 -7.33 5.70
CA CYS A 73 5.72 -8.48 4.88
C CYS A 73 6.93 -9.20 5.46
N ARG A 74 7.93 -8.47 5.91
CA ARG A 74 9.13 -9.09 6.50
C ARG A 74 8.84 -9.71 7.86
N GLY A 75 7.88 -9.17 8.57
CA GLY A 75 7.48 -9.72 9.85
C GLY A 75 6.70 -11.01 9.75
N GLY A 76 6.34 -11.42 8.53
CA GLY A 76 5.64 -12.68 8.33
C GLY A 76 4.16 -12.63 8.63
N PHE A 77 3.56 -11.45 8.65
CA PHE A 77 2.12 -11.33 8.89
C PHE A 77 1.37 -11.83 7.65
N SER A 78 0.73 -12.97 7.78
CA SER A 78 0.07 -13.60 6.64
C SER A 78 -1.23 -12.89 6.25
N ARG A 79 -1.65 -13.11 5.02
CA ARG A 79 -2.93 -12.58 4.55
C ARG A 79 -4.08 -13.13 5.38
N GLY A 80 -4.02 -14.39 5.78
CA GLY A 80 -5.04 -14.99 6.62
C GLY A 80 -5.11 -14.35 8.00
N PHE A 81 -3.95 -14.07 8.59
CA PHE A 81 -3.90 -13.36 9.87
C PHE A 81 -4.52 -11.97 9.74
N LEU A 82 -4.13 -11.23 8.71
CA LEU A 82 -4.63 -9.87 8.49
C LEU A 82 -6.14 -9.89 8.24
N ARG A 83 -6.62 -10.85 7.46
CA ARG A 83 -8.05 -10.98 7.22
C ARG A 83 -8.81 -11.20 8.53
N HIS A 84 -8.27 -12.07 9.38
CA HIS A 84 -8.90 -12.33 10.67
C HIS A 84 -8.94 -11.07 11.53
N GLN A 85 -7.84 -10.32 11.56
CA GLN A 85 -7.78 -9.08 12.34
C GLN A 85 -8.80 -8.05 11.84
N PHE A 86 -8.98 -7.94 10.53
CA PHE A 86 -10.01 -7.07 9.98
C PHE A 86 -11.40 -7.54 10.39
N LYS A 87 -11.62 -8.84 10.36
CA LYS A 87 -12.94 -9.42 10.67
C LYS A 87 -13.35 -9.14 12.10
N VAL A 88 -12.42 -9.22 13.04
CA VAL A 88 -12.72 -8.95 14.44
C VAL A 88 -12.60 -7.49 14.83
N GLY A 89 -12.27 -6.61 13.85
CA GLY A 89 -12.24 -5.18 14.10
C GLY A 89 -11.01 -4.69 14.84
N GLU A 90 -9.90 -5.41 14.76
CA GLU A 90 -8.67 -4.99 15.44
C GLU A 90 -7.99 -3.85 14.69
N PRO A 91 -7.67 -2.74 15.38
CA PRO A 91 -6.98 -1.62 14.73
C PRO A 91 -5.63 -2.02 14.15
N LEU A 92 -5.00 -3.06 14.67
CA LEU A 92 -3.71 -3.54 14.17
C LEU A 92 -3.77 -3.88 12.70
N ALA A 93 -4.89 -4.40 12.21
CA ALA A 93 -5.03 -4.76 10.81
C ALA A 93 -4.81 -3.55 9.91
N GLY A 94 -5.49 -2.44 10.21
CA GLY A 94 -5.35 -1.22 9.44
C GLY A 94 -3.93 -0.66 9.52
N THR A 95 -3.32 -0.75 10.69
CA THR A 95 -1.95 -0.26 10.89
C THR A 95 -0.96 -1.06 10.04
N LEU A 96 -1.03 -2.38 10.10
CA LEU A 96 -0.12 -3.23 9.32
C LEU A 96 -0.31 -3.06 7.82
N ALA A 97 -1.56 -2.95 7.38
CA ALA A 97 -1.85 -2.72 5.97
C ALA A 97 -1.37 -1.35 5.52
N SER A 98 -1.50 -0.32 6.38
CA SER A 98 -1.01 1.03 6.07
C SER A 98 0.51 1.05 5.93
N ILE A 99 1.22 0.36 6.82
CA ILE A 99 2.67 0.26 6.75
C ILE A 99 3.09 -0.32 5.40
N HIS A 100 2.40 -1.37 4.97
CA HIS A 100 2.69 -2.00 3.68
C HIS A 100 2.44 -1.03 2.52
N ASN A 101 1.29 -0.37 2.49
CA ASN A 101 0.93 0.52 1.39
C ASN A 101 1.87 1.71 1.29
N ILE A 102 2.24 2.30 2.43
CA ILE A 102 3.16 3.42 2.43
C ILE A 102 4.52 2.99 1.88
N ARG A 103 5.01 1.84 2.33
CA ARG A 103 6.30 1.34 1.83
C ARG A 103 6.25 1.02 0.35
N TYR A 104 5.13 0.48 -0.12
CA TYR A 104 4.94 0.20 -1.55
C TYR A 104 5.14 1.47 -2.38
N LEU A 105 4.49 2.56 -1.98
CA LEU A 105 4.61 3.83 -2.68
C LEU A 105 5.99 4.43 -2.54
N GLN A 106 6.64 4.30 -1.38
CA GLN A 106 8.02 4.76 -1.20
C GLN A 106 8.97 4.08 -2.16
N ARG A 107 8.79 2.78 -2.37
CA ARG A 107 9.65 2.03 -3.29
C ARG A 107 9.47 2.48 -4.73
N ILE A 108 8.26 2.85 -5.12
CA ILE A 108 8.03 3.43 -6.44
C ILE A 108 8.83 4.72 -6.58
N CYS A 109 8.77 5.60 -5.59
CA CYS A 109 9.51 6.85 -5.62
C CYS A 109 11.02 6.61 -5.65
N GLU A 110 11.51 5.64 -4.89
CA GLU A 110 12.93 5.30 -4.87
C GLU A 110 13.41 4.81 -6.24
N GLY A 111 12.55 4.14 -6.98
CA GLY A 111 12.89 3.64 -8.31
C GLY A 111 13.13 4.73 -9.34
N TYR A 112 12.75 5.97 -9.03
CA TYR A 112 12.94 7.11 -9.94
C TYR A 112 14.11 8.02 -9.55
N ARG A 113 14.88 7.63 -8.57
CA ARG A 113 16.02 8.44 -8.10
C ARG A 113 17.33 8.08 -8.78
#